data_a6a7bc54e7a5b17594a3d1fc17439d2c
#
_entry.id   a6a7bc54e7a5b17594a3d1fc17439d2c
#
_cell.length_a   1.000
_cell.length_b   1.000
_cell.length_c   1.000
_cell.angle_alpha   90.00
_cell.angle_beta   90.00
_cell.angle_gamma   90.00
#
_symmetry.space_group_name_H-M   'P 1'
#
loop_
_entity.id
_entity.type
_entity.pdbx_description
1 polymer ?
#
loop_
_entity_poly.entity_id
_entity_poly.type
_entity_poly.pdbx_seq_one_letter_code
_entity_poly.pdbx_strand_id
1 'polypeptide(L)'
;MLNLGVNVDHVATIRQARLAKEPSPVEAALICEKSGAWGITAHLREDRRHINDADLTALATKVKFLNMEMAVTEEMLGIAAKLKPHSCCLVPEKRQELTTEGGLDVVGQAARVGAAIKRLQGLGIVVSLFIDAVPAQIEMASKLGTDY
;
A
#
# COMPACT_ATOMS: atom_id res chain seq x y z
N MET A 1 15.67 0.52 -17.75
CA MET A 1 15.49 -0.85 -17.21
C MET A 1 14.15 -0.83 -16.48
N LEU A 2 13.29 -1.83 -16.69
CA LEU A 2 12.01 -1.90 -15.96
C LEU A 2 12.23 -2.50 -14.57
N ASN A 3 11.58 -1.91 -13.57
CA ASN A 3 11.58 -2.41 -12.19
C ASN A 3 10.30 -3.21 -11.96
N LEU A 4 10.41 -4.43 -11.46
CA LEU A 4 9.28 -5.28 -11.15
C LEU A 4 8.91 -5.15 -9.67
N GLY A 5 7.72 -4.65 -9.37
CA GLY A 5 7.10 -4.76 -8.05
C GLY A 5 6.20 -5.99 -7.97
N VAL A 6 6.22 -6.70 -6.85
CA VAL A 6 5.39 -7.91 -6.63
C VAL A 6 4.50 -7.70 -5.42
N ASN A 7 3.17 -7.84 -5.61
CA ASN A 7 2.20 -7.84 -4.52
C ASN A 7 2.11 -9.24 -3.88
N VAL A 8 2.17 -9.31 -2.55
CA VAL A 8 2.14 -10.56 -1.78
C VAL A 8 0.85 -10.77 -0.97
N ASP A 9 -0.17 -9.92 -1.14
CA ASP A 9 -1.41 -9.98 -0.37
C ASP A 9 -2.12 -11.32 -0.50
N HIS A 10 -2.18 -11.88 -1.72
CA HIS A 10 -2.90 -13.14 -1.94
C HIS A 10 -2.21 -14.34 -1.32
N VAL A 11 -0.91 -14.29 -1.03
CA VAL A 11 -0.23 -15.30 -0.21
C VAL A 11 -0.80 -15.29 1.22
N ALA A 12 -0.99 -14.10 1.78
CA ALA A 12 -1.63 -13.94 3.07
C ALA A 12 -3.11 -14.32 3.04
N THR A 13 -3.83 -14.07 1.94
CA THR A 13 -5.23 -14.50 1.75
C THR A 13 -5.35 -16.02 1.86
N ILE A 14 -4.48 -16.79 1.21
CA ILE A 14 -4.47 -18.25 1.29
C ILE A 14 -4.21 -18.73 2.73
N ARG A 15 -3.25 -18.11 3.43
CA ARG A 15 -2.97 -18.37 4.85
C ARG A 15 -4.22 -18.15 5.71
N GLN A 16 -4.87 -17.01 5.55
CA GLN A 16 -6.04 -16.64 6.34
C GLN A 16 -7.26 -17.52 6.04
N ALA A 17 -7.47 -17.93 4.80
CA ALA A 17 -8.55 -18.86 4.43
C ALA A 17 -8.43 -20.21 5.16
N ARG A 18 -7.21 -20.60 5.55
CA ARG A 18 -6.92 -21.84 6.27
C ARG A 18 -6.73 -21.64 7.77
N LEU A 19 -6.72 -20.41 8.27
CA LEU A 19 -6.35 -20.05 9.64
C LEU A 19 -5.02 -20.69 10.08
N ALA A 20 -4.05 -20.77 9.15
CA ALA A 20 -2.77 -21.44 9.31
C ALA A 20 -1.64 -20.42 9.53
N LYS A 21 -0.43 -20.91 9.74
CA LYS A 21 0.79 -20.09 9.78
C LYS A 21 1.38 -19.90 8.39
N GLU A 22 1.13 -20.84 7.49
CA GLU A 22 1.64 -20.89 6.11
C GLU A 22 0.48 -20.86 5.09
N PRO A 23 0.76 -20.34 3.88
CA PRO A 23 2.04 -19.79 3.40
C PRO A 23 2.35 -18.41 3.99
N SER A 24 3.63 -18.10 4.19
CA SER A 24 4.11 -16.82 4.73
C SER A 24 4.27 -15.78 3.61
N PRO A 25 3.60 -14.61 3.68
CA PRO A 25 3.82 -13.53 2.71
C PRO A 25 5.24 -12.96 2.80
N VAL A 26 5.87 -13.02 3.97
CA VAL A 26 7.25 -12.56 4.17
C VAL A 26 8.25 -13.47 3.45
N GLU A 27 8.09 -14.79 3.55
CA GLU A 27 8.94 -15.73 2.82
C GLU A 27 8.75 -15.61 1.31
N ALA A 28 7.50 -15.46 0.86
CA ALA A 28 7.21 -15.22 -0.55
C ALA A 28 7.90 -13.94 -1.05
N ALA A 29 7.85 -12.85 -0.29
CA ALA A 29 8.52 -11.60 -0.62
C ALA A 29 10.04 -11.78 -0.78
N LEU A 30 10.69 -12.49 0.14
CA LEU A 30 12.13 -12.77 0.07
C LEU A 30 12.51 -13.63 -1.14
N ILE A 31 11.65 -14.60 -1.50
CA ILE A 31 11.85 -15.41 -2.72
C ILE A 31 11.72 -14.52 -3.97
N CYS A 32 10.75 -13.63 -4.02
CA CYS A 32 10.57 -12.69 -5.13
C CYS A 32 11.79 -11.77 -5.29
N GLU A 33 12.30 -11.18 -4.21
CA GLU A 33 13.51 -10.34 -4.28
C GLU A 33 14.75 -11.13 -4.72
N LYS A 34 14.93 -12.35 -4.20
CA LYS A 34 16.01 -13.24 -4.61
C LYS A 34 15.93 -13.59 -6.11
N SER A 35 14.72 -13.63 -6.65
CA SER A 35 14.44 -13.89 -8.06
C SER A 35 14.49 -12.65 -8.97
N GLY A 36 14.82 -11.48 -8.40
CA GLY A 36 15.04 -10.25 -9.16
C GLY A 36 13.90 -9.22 -9.07
N ALA A 37 12.91 -9.41 -8.21
CA ALA A 37 11.94 -8.34 -7.95
C ALA A 37 12.64 -7.13 -7.34
N TRP A 38 12.29 -5.93 -7.83
CA TRP A 38 12.84 -4.67 -7.34
C TRP A 38 12.21 -4.24 -6.02
N GLY A 39 10.90 -4.47 -5.87
CA GLY A 39 10.17 -4.08 -4.68
C GLY A 39 8.98 -5.00 -4.40
N ILE A 40 8.48 -4.92 -3.19
CA ILE A 40 7.36 -5.70 -2.68
C ILE A 40 6.21 -4.75 -2.35
N THR A 41 5.01 -5.12 -2.75
CA THR A 41 3.77 -4.42 -2.37
C THR A 41 2.97 -5.27 -1.39
N ALA A 42 2.50 -4.63 -0.34
CA ALA A 42 1.61 -5.25 0.64
C ALA A 42 0.54 -4.24 1.10
N HIS A 43 -0.73 -4.66 1.09
CA HIS A 43 -1.85 -3.86 1.51
C HIS A 43 -2.27 -4.21 2.94
N LEU A 44 -2.02 -3.30 3.88
CA LEU A 44 -2.59 -3.39 5.22
C LEU A 44 -3.98 -2.76 5.22
N ARG A 45 -5.00 -3.59 5.07
CA ARG A 45 -6.39 -3.13 5.18
C ARG A 45 -6.77 -2.84 6.63
N GLU A 46 -7.72 -1.93 6.83
CA GLU A 46 -8.25 -1.62 8.16
C GLU A 46 -8.83 -2.85 8.87
N ASP A 47 -9.41 -3.80 8.12
CA ASP A 47 -10.00 -5.04 8.65
C ASP A 47 -9.01 -6.21 8.80
N ARG A 48 -7.74 -6.04 8.39
CA ARG A 48 -6.68 -7.08 8.50
C ARG A 48 -7.05 -8.43 7.88
N ARG A 49 -7.90 -8.46 6.85
CA ARG A 49 -8.41 -9.73 6.27
C ARG A 49 -7.36 -10.61 5.63
N HIS A 50 -6.19 -10.09 5.30
CA HIS A 50 -5.04 -10.85 4.74
C HIS A 50 -3.72 -10.46 5.41
N ILE A 51 -3.03 -9.41 4.96
CA ILE A 51 -1.84 -8.88 5.64
C ILE A 51 -2.24 -8.35 7.02
N ASN A 52 -1.46 -8.69 8.03
CA ASN A 52 -1.62 -8.18 9.38
C ASN A 52 -0.42 -7.31 9.81
N ASP A 53 -0.50 -6.70 10.99
CA ASP A 53 0.52 -5.78 11.48
C ASP A 53 1.89 -6.44 11.67
N ALA A 54 1.90 -7.73 12.05
CA ALA A 54 3.15 -8.50 12.20
C ALA A 54 3.81 -8.77 10.83
N ASP A 55 3.01 -9.12 9.82
CA ASP A 55 3.50 -9.29 8.45
C ASP A 55 4.13 -8.01 7.93
N LEU A 56 3.39 -6.89 8.05
CA LEU A 56 3.86 -5.61 7.53
C LEU A 56 5.13 -5.14 8.25
N THR A 57 5.22 -5.33 9.57
CA THR A 57 6.42 -5.00 10.35
C THR A 57 7.62 -5.85 9.89
N ALA A 58 7.39 -7.14 9.66
CA ALA A 58 8.44 -8.03 9.17
C ALA A 58 8.88 -7.67 7.75
N LEU A 59 7.94 -7.35 6.86
CA LEU A 59 8.25 -6.88 5.50
C LEU A 59 9.06 -5.59 5.53
N ALA A 60 8.65 -4.59 6.32
CA ALA A 60 9.35 -3.31 6.42
C ALA A 60 10.81 -3.44 6.89
N THR A 61 11.15 -4.52 7.61
CA THR A 61 12.51 -4.76 8.09
C THR A 61 13.34 -5.68 7.19
N LYS A 62 12.69 -6.53 6.39
CA LYS A 62 13.37 -7.62 5.66
C LYS A 62 13.51 -7.37 4.17
N VAL A 63 12.59 -6.61 3.54
CA VAL A 63 12.65 -6.31 2.11
C VAL A 63 13.34 -4.97 1.85
N LYS A 64 13.94 -4.82 0.67
CA LYS A 64 14.68 -3.61 0.31
C LYS A 64 13.76 -2.42 0.05
N PHE A 65 12.68 -2.66 -0.70
CA PHE A 65 11.71 -1.64 -1.08
C PHE A 65 10.31 -2.15 -0.79
N LEU A 66 9.69 -1.61 0.24
CA LEU A 66 8.29 -1.87 0.57
C LEU A 66 7.42 -0.74 0.04
N ASN A 67 6.44 -1.09 -0.77
CA ASN A 67 5.29 -0.25 -1.09
C ASN A 67 4.10 -0.68 -0.23
N MET A 68 3.66 0.19 0.69
CA MET A 68 2.51 -0.07 1.55
C MET A 68 1.25 0.50 0.90
N GLU A 69 0.31 -0.36 0.49
CA GLU A 69 -1.03 0.10 0.13
C GLU A 69 -1.86 0.31 1.39
N MET A 70 -2.60 1.42 1.45
CA MET A 70 -3.33 1.79 2.66
C MET A 70 -4.49 2.74 2.37
N ALA A 71 -5.53 2.67 3.20
CA ALA A 71 -6.58 3.69 3.24
C ALA A 71 -6.05 5.02 3.79
N VAL A 72 -6.72 6.12 3.42
CA VAL A 72 -6.40 7.47 3.92
C VAL A 72 -7.03 7.67 5.31
N THR A 73 -6.54 6.98 6.34
CA THR A 73 -7.02 7.10 7.73
C THR A 73 -5.90 7.48 8.68
N GLU A 74 -6.23 8.07 9.82
CA GLU A 74 -5.24 8.43 10.84
C GLU A 74 -4.50 7.22 11.39
N GLU A 75 -5.17 6.07 11.52
CA GLU A 75 -4.55 4.82 11.93
C GLU A 75 -3.46 4.41 10.95
N MET A 76 -3.78 4.34 9.66
CA MET A 76 -2.83 3.93 8.62
C MET A 76 -1.69 4.92 8.46
N LEU A 77 -1.97 6.22 8.51
CA LEU A 77 -0.94 7.26 8.50
C LEU A 77 0.00 7.14 9.72
N GLY A 78 -0.53 6.78 10.88
CA GLY A 78 0.26 6.52 12.09
C GLY A 78 1.17 5.29 11.95
N ILE A 79 0.68 4.22 11.32
CA ILE A 79 1.44 3.01 11.05
C ILE A 79 2.56 3.30 10.04
N ALA A 80 2.23 3.95 8.91
CA ALA A 80 3.22 4.34 7.91
C ALA A 80 4.33 5.25 8.50
N ALA A 81 3.96 6.19 9.38
CA ALA A 81 4.92 7.05 10.07
C ALA A 81 5.90 6.29 10.98
N LYS A 82 5.46 5.19 11.60
CA LYS A 82 6.30 4.33 12.45
C LYS A 82 7.21 3.43 11.62
N LEU A 83 6.65 2.78 10.58
CA LEU A 83 7.36 1.79 9.78
C LEU A 83 8.28 2.42 8.73
N LYS A 84 7.92 3.61 8.25
CA LYS A 84 8.62 4.35 7.19
C LYS A 84 8.91 3.47 5.96
N PRO A 85 7.88 2.90 5.31
CA PRO A 85 8.08 2.15 4.09
C PRO A 85 8.71 3.04 3.03
N HIS A 86 9.31 2.45 1.99
CA HIS A 86 9.87 3.20 0.88
C HIS A 86 8.82 4.06 0.17
N SER A 87 7.65 3.49 -0.06
CA SER A 87 6.51 4.19 -0.65
C SER A 87 5.19 3.77 -0.02
N CYS A 88 4.20 4.66 -0.13
CA CYS A 88 2.80 4.37 0.17
C CYS A 88 1.95 4.59 -1.07
N CYS A 89 1.02 3.68 -1.35
CA CYS A 89 -0.04 3.87 -2.31
C CYS A 89 -1.36 4.11 -1.57
N LEU A 90 -1.97 5.27 -1.75
CA LEU A 90 -3.25 5.58 -1.14
C LEU A 90 -4.37 4.99 -1.99
N VAL A 91 -5.14 4.09 -1.40
CA VAL A 91 -6.21 3.34 -2.07
C VAL A 91 -7.56 3.60 -1.40
N PRO A 92 -8.69 3.48 -2.13
CA PRO A 92 -9.99 3.45 -1.49
C PRO A 92 -10.18 2.11 -0.76
N GLU A 93 -10.79 2.15 0.41
CA GLU A 93 -11.24 0.94 1.11
C GLU A 93 -12.72 1.05 1.44
N LYS A 94 -13.49 0.08 0.96
CA LYS A 94 -14.87 -0.16 1.40
C LYS A 94 -14.93 -1.56 2.01
N ARG A 95 -15.44 -1.66 3.23
CA ARG A 95 -15.47 -2.92 3.99
C ARG A 95 -16.23 -4.05 3.29
N GLN A 96 -17.20 -3.70 2.44
CA GLN A 96 -18.05 -4.67 1.75
C GLN A 96 -17.45 -5.19 0.43
N GLU A 97 -16.39 -4.58 -0.10
CA GLU A 97 -15.74 -5.00 -1.33
C GLU A 97 -14.74 -6.13 -1.06
N LEU A 98 -14.76 -7.17 -1.90
CA LEU A 98 -13.78 -8.27 -1.84
C LEU A 98 -12.41 -7.81 -2.33
N THR A 99 -12.40 -6.98 -3.36
CA THR A 99 -11.21 -6.33 -3.91
C THR A 99 -11.48 -4.83 -4.07
N THR A 100 -10.44 -4.03 -4.27
CA THR A 100 -10.59 -2.61 -4.56
C THR A 100 -11.21 -2.43 -5.95
N GLU A 101 -12.46 -1.99 -6.00
CA GLU A 101 -13.18 -1.67 -7.22
C GLU A 101 -13.26 -0.15 -7.38
N GLY A 102 -12.73 0.37 -8.49
CA GLY A 102 -12.62 1.81 -8.73
C GLY A 102 -11.48 2.50 -7.98
N GLY A 103 -11.14 3.70 -8.41
CA GLY A 103 -10.06 4.50 -7.84
C GLY A 103 -10.49 5.34 -6.65
N LEU A 104 -9.50 5.87 -5.93
CA LEU A 104 -9.68 6.86 -4.87
C LEU A 104 -10.27 8.15 -5.47
N ASP A 105 -11.39 8.62 -4.93
CA ASP A 105 -11.95 9.92 -5.32
C ASP A 105 -11.11 11.08 -4.74
N VAL A 106 -10.11 11.47 -5.49
CA VAL A 106 -9.17 12.54 -5.09
C VAL A 106 -9.83 13.91 -5.20
N VAL A 107 -10.72 14.11 -6.16
CA VAL A 107 -11.44 15.39 -6.33
C VAL A 107 -12.35 15.65 -5.15
N GLY A 108 -13.20 14.67 -4.79
CA GLY A 108 -14.13 14.80 -3.66
C GLY A 108 -13.44 14.84 -2.30
N GLN A 109 -12.22 14.32 -2.19
CA GLN A 109 -11.46 14.23 -0.93
C GLN A 109 -10.15 15.05 -0.95
N ALA A 110 -10.04 16.08 -1.79
CA ALA A 110 -8.78 16.78 -2.05
C ALA A 110 -8.07 17.29 -0.79
N ALA A 111 -8.80 17.86 0.16
CA ALA A 111 -8.21 18.35 1.41
C ALA A 111 -7.59 17.22 2.26
N ARG A 112 -8.32 16.08 2.40
CA ARG A 112 -7.89 14.92 3.19
C ARG A 112 -6.70 14.22 2.54
N VAL A 113 -6.79 13.96 1.24
CA VAL A 113 -5.73 13.30 0.46
C VAL A 113 -4.49 14.17 0.42
N GLY A 114 -4.62 15.48 0.17
CA GLY A 114 -3.51 16.42 0.15
C GLY A 114 -2.79 16.55 1.50
N ALA A 115 -3.53 16.51 2.62
CA ALA A 115 -2.92 16.48 3.95
C ALA A 115 -2.13 15.19 4.19
N ALA A 116 -2.66 14.03 3.76
CA ALA A 116 -1.99 12.74 3.86
C ALA A 116 -0.69 12.71 3.03
N ILE A 117 -0.74 13.18 1.77
CA ILE A 117 0.44 13.27 0.89
C ILE A 117 1.54 14.09 1.57
N LYS A 118 1.23 15.31 2.01
CA LYS A 118 2.21 16.19 2.67
C LYS A 118 2.82 15.55 3.91
N ARG A 119 2.01 14.87 4.72
CA ARG A 119 2.48 14.20 5.93
C ARG A 119 3.45 13.06 5.61
N LEU A 120 3.13 12.22 4.64
CA LEU A 120 3.98 11.09 4.24
C LEU A 120 5.27 11.57 3.57
N GLN A 121 5.19 12.53 2.64
CA GLN A 121 6.35 13.13 1.98
C GLN A 121 7.26 13.85 3.00
N GLY A 122 6.70 14.50 4.01
CA GLY A 122 7.46 15.11 5.11
C GLY A 122 8.26 14.11 5.95
N LEU A 123 7.95 12.80 5.85
CA LEU A 123 8.70 11.70 6.47
C LEU A 123 9.69 11.02 5.49
N GLY A 124 9.80 11.53 4.26
CA GLY A 124 10.63 10.97 3.20
C GLY A 124 10.02 9.75 2.51
N ILE A 125 8.71 9.54 2.64
CA ILE A 125 7.98 8.43 2.02
C ILE A 125 7.46 8.90 0.65
N VAL A 126 7.76 8.14 -0.40
CA VAL A 126 7.24 8.37 -1.75
C VAL A 126 5.73 8.03 -1.78
N VAL A 127 4.91 8.88 -2.40
CA VAL A 127 3.45 8.70 -2.40
C VAL A 127 2.91 8.51 -3.81
N SER A 128 2.12 7.47 -3.99
CA SER A 128 1.31 7.22 -5.18
C SER A 128 -0.17 7.15 -4.84
N LEU A 129 -1.03 7.35 -5.83
CA LEU A 129 -2.48 7.29 -5.69
C LEU A 129 -3.06 6.23 -6.62
N PHE A 130 -3.93 5.39 -6.09
CA PHE A 130 -4.71 4.46 -6.89
C PHE A 130 -6.00 5.17 -7.36
N ILE A 131 -6.01 5.66 -8.59
CA ILE A 131 -7.09 6.47 -9.15
C ILE A 131 -7.63 5.88 -10.46
N ASP A 132 -8.86 6.22 -10.78
CA ASP A 132 -9.41 5.95 -12.11
C ASP A 132 -8.75 6.86 -13.15
N ALA A 133 -8.63 6.39 -14.40
CA ALA A 133 -8.09 7.13 -15.53
C ALA A 133 -9.08 8.23 -16.04
N VAL A 134 -9.57 9.04 -15.10
CA VAL A 134 -10.47 10.16 -15.37
C VAL A 134 -9.66 11.46 -15.32
N PRO A 135 -9.72 12.33 -16.36
CA PRO A 135 -8.91 13.55 -16.41
C PRO A 135 -8.96 14.40 -15.13
N ALA A 136 -10.13 14.58 -14.54
CA ALA A 136 -10.29 15.37 -13.32
C ALA A 136 -9.53 14.77 -12.11
N GLN A 137 -9.49 13.44 -11.98
CA GLN A 137 -8.74 12.76 -10.92
C GLN A 137 -7.23 12.92 -11.14
N ILE A 138 -6.77 12.76 -12.37
CA ILE A 138 -5.35 12.90 -12.75
C ILE A 138 -4.86 14.35 -12.51
N GLU A 139 -5.64 15.34 -12.95
CA GLU A 139 -5.32 16.75 -12.74
C GLU A 139 -5.27 17.11 -11.24
N MET A 140 -6.20 16.58 -10.46
CA MET A 140 -6.21 16.82 -9.01
C MET A 140 -5.01 16.15 -8.33
N ALA A 141 -4.68 14.91 -8.68
CA ALA A 141 -3.49 14.23 -8.18
C ALA A 141 -2.21 15.05 -8.45
N SER A 142 -2.06 15.55 -9.66
CA SER A 142 -0.95 16.44 -10.04
C SER A 142 -0.94 17.74 -9.21
N LYS A 143 -2.10 18.38 -9.01
CA LYS A 143 -2.19 19.60 -8.17
C LYS A 143 -1.84 19.36 -6.70
N LEU A 144 -2.12 18.18 -6.18
CA LEU A 144 -1.79 17.81 -4.81
C LEU A 144 -0.31 17.45 -4.63
N GLY A 145 0.45 17.31 -5.73
CA GLY A 145 1.88 17.08 -5.72
C GLY A 145 2.25 15.66 -5.31
N THR A 146 1.45 14.66 -5.72
CA THR A 146 1.83 13.25 -5.54
C THR A 146 3.03 12.91 -6.43
N ASP A 147 3.84 11.93 -6.02
CA ASP A 147 5.04 11.52 -6.75
C ASP A 147 4.68 10.65 -7.97
N TYR A 148 3.61 9.86 -7.88
CA TYR A 148 3.10 8.98 -8.93
C TYR A 148 1.58 8.92 -8.92
#